data_02c7626e8dddba8d0935860e88ecf07e
#
_entry.id   02c7626e8dddba8d0935860e88ecf07e
#
_cell.length_a   1.000
_cell.length_b   1.000
_cell.length_c   1.000
_cell.angle_alpha   90.00
_cell.angle_beta   90.00
_cell.angle_gamma   90.00
#
_symmetry.space_group_name_H-M   'P 1'
#
loop_
_entity.id
_entity.type
_entity.pdbx_description
1 polymer ?
#
loop_
_entity_poly.entity_id
_entity_poly.type
_entity_poly.pdbx_seq_one_letter_code
_entity_poly.pdbx_strand_id
1 'polypeptide(L)'
;YTNHTILAEALEKWPLAFIEKVAPLLAPIIRELDRRVRETCPDEQTAILDEKELVHMAHMDIHYGFSVNGVAALHTEILKSAELRPFYALYPGKFNNKTNGVTLRRWLEACNPDLTALIDGCIGDGWRRDPARLEELERYAHDAQVLSRLLAVKQSAKERFCGFLREAQGVDLDPDSIFDVQIKRLHEYKRQQMNALYVVHQYLEIKAGRLPERPVTVLFGAKAAPAYVMAKHIIHLILCLQALIENDPEVRPWLRVAMVENYNVTWAERLIPAADISEQISLASKEASGTGNMKLMANGAVTLGTLDGANVEIAQLVGPGNIYTFGTPSNQVIRMYDDKGGQRYRALDYYHSPKVERLVDFLLSGELLRIGDPLCLAALWRDMKGKDWFMALLDLEEYIAVKNQALRAYGDRETWARKMLVNIAKSGYFSSDRTIRQYNEEIWRLG
;
A
#
# COMPACT_ATOMS: atom_id res chain seq x y z
N TYR A 1 -1.27 22.16 -0.29
CA TYR A 1 -0.22 21.17 -0.59
C TYR A 1 -0.58 19.81 0.01
N THR A 2 -0.44 18.73 -0.74
CA THR A 2 -0.77 17.38 -0.28
C THR A 2 0.25 16.36 -0.78
N ASN A 3 0.50 15.33 0.03
CA ASN A 3 1.46 14.29 -0.29
C ASN A 3 0.94 12.90 0.12
N HIS A 4 1.38 11.85 -0.58
CA HIS A 4 0.97 10.45 -0.36
C HIS A 4 2.03 9.62 0.37
N THR A 5 3.21 10.17 0.58
CA THR A 5 4.34 9.55 1.28
C THR A 5 5.07 10.61 2.09
N ILE A 6 5.85 10.18 3.06
CA ILE A 6 6.71 11.03 3.87
C ILE A 6 8.17 11.01 3.39
N LEU A 7 8.45 10.42 2.22
CA LEU A 7 9.79 10.48 1.64
C LEU A 7 10.15 11.92 1.30
N ALA A 8 11.37 12.33 1.63
CA ALA A 8 11.86 13.68 1.39
C ALA A 8 11.78 14.11 -0.09
N GLU A 9 11.88 13.15 -1.02
CA GLU A 9 11.71 13.40 -2.47
C GLU A 9 10.30 13.89 -2.85
N ALA A 10 9.31 13.63 -2.01
CA ALA A 10 7.94 14.07 -2.23
C ALA A 10 7.67 15.47 -1.68
N LEU A 11 8.57 16.05 -0.91
CA LEU A 11 8.55 17.47 -0.52
C LEU A 11 9.22 18.28 -1.62
N GLU A 12 8.41 18.85 -2.50
CA GLU A 12 8.90 19.55 -3.70
C GLU A 12 9.79 20.75 -3.37
N LYS A 13 10.89 20.84 -4.12
CA LYS A 13 11.81 21.98 -4.10
C LYS A 13 12.04 22.46 -5.54
N TRP A 14 11.95 23.75 -5.75
CA TRP A 14 12.10 24.36 -7.06
C TRP A 14 13.19 25.43 -7.05
N PRO A 15 14.13 25.45 -8.04
CA PRO A 15 15.04 26.57 -8.17
C PRO A 15 14.28 27.88 -8.33
N LEU A 16 14.61 28.90 -7.54
CA LEU A 16 13.96 30.20 -7.63
C LEU A 16 14.10 30.83 -9.04
N ALA A 17 15.25 30.64 -9.68
CA ALA A 17 15.47 31.08 -11.08
C ALA A 17 14.49 30.43 -12.07
N PHE A 18 14.03 29.19 -11.80
CA PHE A 18 12.99 28.56 -12.62
C PHE A 18 11.64 29.26 -12.41
N ILE A 19 11.30 29.57 -11.16
CA ILE A 19 10.07 30.32 -10.84
C ILE A 19 10.11 31.72 -11.44
N GLU A 20 11.23 32.43 -11.38
CA GLU A 20 11.41 33.73 -12.00
C GLU A 20 11.14 33.67 -13.51
N LYS A 21 11.55 32.63 -14.19
CA LYS A 21 11.32 32.42 -15.62
C LYS A 21 9.86 32.14 -15.95
N VAL A 22 9.17 31.33 -15.13
CA VAL A 22 7.80 30.86 -15.42
C VAL A 22 6.74 31.80 -14.86
N ALA A 23 6.99 32.37 -13.68
CA ALA A 23 6.08 33.26 -12.96
C ALA A 23 6.85 34.41 -12.28
N PRO A 24 7.39 35.36 -13.02
CA PRO A 24 8.32 36.41 -12.54
C PRO A 24 7.76 37.24 -11.38
N LEU A 25 6.45 37.42 -11.31
CA LEU A 25 5.79 38.18 -10.23
C LEU A 25 5.82 37.46 -8.88
N LEU A 26 6.02 36.13 -8.85
CA LEU A 26 6.04 35.38 -7.61
C LEU A 26 7.41 35.39 -6.92
N ALA A 27 8.50 35.47 -7.65
CA ALA A 27 9.84 35.41 -7.07
C ALA A 27 10.11 36.52 -6.02
N PRO A 28 9.80 37.81 -6.25
CA PRO A 28 9.97 38.84 -5.22
C PRO A 28 9.07 38.61 -4.00
N ILE A 29 7.88 38.01 -4.20
CA ILE A 29 6.97 37.65 -3.10
C ILE A 29 7.60 36.57 -2.27
N ILE A 30 8.12 35.49 -2.87
CA ILE A 30 8.77 34.38 -2.17
C ILE A 30 9.98 34.89 -1.36
N ARG A 31 10.81 35.76 -1.93
CA ARG A 31 11.94 36.38 -1.22
C ARG A 31 11.47 37.20 0.01
N GLU A 32 10.39 37.94 -0.14
CA GLU A 32 9.82 38.71 0.99
C GLU A 32 9.21 37.78 2.07
N LEU A 33 8.55 36.71 1.67
CA LEU A 33 8.03 35.71 2.60
C LEU A 33 9.17 35.04 3.39
N ASP A 34 10.26 34.64 2.72
CA ASP A 34 11.44 34.05 3.36
C ASP A 34 12.10 35.06 4.32
N ARG A 35 12.27 36.32 3.90
CA ARG A 35 12.83 37.38 4.75
C ARG A 35 12.06 37.54 6.05
N ARG A 36 10.70 37.56 5.99
CA ARG A 36 9.84 37.65 7.18
C ARG A 36 9.96 36.42 8.08
N VAL A 37 10.07 35.24 7.48
CA VAL A 37 10.28 34.00 8.25
C VAL A 37 11.60 34.07 9.00
N ARG A 38 12.70 34.46 8.35
CA ARG A 38 14.03 34.56 8.96
C ARG A 38 14.10 35.57 10.11
N GLU A 39 13.29 36.63 10.07
CA GLU A 39 13.21 37.59 11.16
C GLU A 39 12.62 37.00 12.46
N THR A 40 11.71 36.05 12.33
CA THR A 40 11.01 35.42 13.46
C THR A 40 11.52 34.03 13.79
N CYS A 41 12.06 33.32 12.81
CA CYS A 41 12.52 31.93 12.89
C CYS A 41 13.83 31.78 12.09
N PRO A 42 14.99 32.10 12.68
CA PRO A 42 16.28 32.11 11.96
C PRO A 42 16.87 30.71 11.72
N ASP A 43 16.11 29.63 11.95
CA ASP A 43 16.56 28.24 11.73
C ASP A 43 16.53 27.87 10.24
N GLU A 44 17.69 27.56 9.67
CA GLU A 44 17.82 27.12 8.26
C GLU A 44 17.00 25.87 7.92
N GLN A 45 16.70 25.01 8.92
CA GLN A 45 15.87 23.82 8.70
C GLN A 45 14.40 24.18 8.37
N THR A 46 13.98 25.39 8.66
CA THR A 46 12.62 25.87 8.40
C THR A 46 12.55 26.97 7.36
N ALA A 47 13.69 27.40 6.79
CA ALA A 47 13.74 28.42 5.76
C ALA A 47 12.94 28.05 4.52
N ILE A 48 12.31 29.05 3.88
CA ILE A 48 11.60 28.87 2.61
C ILE A 48 12.59 28.74 1.47
N LEU A 49 13.66 29.56 1.48
CA LEU A 49 14.78 29.49 0.54
C LEU A 49 15.99 28.90 1.24
N ASP A 50 16.60 27.87 0.69
CA ASP A 50 17.87 27.33 1.19
C ASP A 50 19.08 28.06 0.58
N GLU A 51 20.29 27.70 1.03
CA GLU A 51 21.56 28.29 0.55
C GLU A 51 21.79 28.14 -0.98
N LYS A 52 21.07 27.19 -1.63
CA LYS A 52 21.12 26.94 -3.08
C LYS A 52 20.00 27.65 -3.84
N GLU A 53 19.29 28.57 -3.18
CA GLU A 53 18.11 29.23 -3.72
C GLU A 53 17.02 28.24 -4.21
N LEU A 54 16.86 27.10 -3.53
CA LEU A 54 15.72 26.22 -3.75
C LEU A 54 14.55 26.66 -2.86
N VAL A 55 13.41 26.87 -3.47
CA VAL A 55 12.15 27.16 -2.78
C VAL A 55 11.57 25.86 -2.25
N HIS A 56 11.45 25.74 -0.94
CA HIS A 56 10.82 24.62 -0.26
C HIS A 56 9.30 24.85 -0.16
N MET A 57 8.53 24.24 -1.06
CA MET A 57 7.08 24.47 -1.15
C MET A 57 6.36 24.16 0.16
N ALA A 58 6.63 23.01 0.74
CA ALA A 58 6.01 22.61 2.01
C ALA A 58 6.37 23.56 3.16
N HIS A 59 7.59 24.09 3.22
CA HIS A 59 7.99 25.05 4.25
C HIS A 59 7.16 26.34 4.15
N MET A 60 7.01 26.86 2.94
CA MET A 60 6.20 28.03 2.68
C MET A 60 4.74 27.80 3.13
N ASP A 61 4.17 26.67 2.77
CA ASP A 61 2.79 26.31 3.12
C ASP A 61 2.60 26.14 4.63
N ILE A 62 3.58 25.56 5.32
CA ILE A 62 3.51 25.40 6.79
C ILE A 62 3.61 26.75 7.50
N HIS A 63 4.48 27.66 7.06
CA HIS A 63 4.59 28.98 7.67
C HIS A 63 3.30 29.79 7.53
N TYR A 64 2.73 29.84 6.32
CA TYR A 64 1.61 30.72 5.98
C TYR A 64 0.24 30.04 6.01
N GLY A 65 0.17 28.73 5.96
CA GLY A 65 -1.06 27.98 6.20
C GLY A 65 -1.46 27.96 7.67
N PHE A 66 -2.74 27.80 7.97
CA PHE A 66 -3.25 27.78 9.35
C PHE A 66 -3.40 26.38 9.93
N SER A 67 -3.28 25.33 9.10
CA SER A 67 -3.41 23.93 9.53
C SER A 67 -2.45 23.02 8.74
N VAL A 68 -1.83 22.09 9.48
CA VAL A 68 -0.98 21.02 8.93
C VAL A 68 -1.53 19.71 9.46
N ASN A 69 -1.94 18.80 8.57
CA ASN A 69 -2.45 17.53 9.03
C ASN A 69 -1.71 16.33 8.42
N GLY A 70 -1.49 15.32 9.24
CA GLY A 70 -1.24 13.99 8.76
C GLY A 70 -2.53 13.35 8.23
N VAL A 71 -2.39 12.29 7.45
CA VAL A 71 -3.51 11.59 6.77
C VAL A 71 -3.76 10.19 7.33
N ALA A 72 -3.09 9.84 8.42
CA ALA A 72 -3.30 8.70 9.31
C ALA A 72 -2.66 9.03 10.67
N ALA A 73 -3.08 8.37 11.73
CA ALA A 73 -2.60 8.67 13.09
C ALA A 73 -1.07 8.52 13.20
N LEU A 74 -0.52 7.39 12.75
CA LEU A 74 0.92 7.15 12.75
C LEU A 74 1.68 8.18 11.90
N HIS A 75 1.16 8.51 10.72
CA HIS A 75 1.75 9.53 9.85
C HIS A 75 1.85 10.89 10.58
N THR A 76 0.80 11.28 11.26
CA THR A 76 0.77 12.52 12.03
C THR A 76 1.86 12.55 13.12
N GLU A 77 2.04 11.44 13.82
CA GLU A 77 3.08 11.35 14.87
C GLU A 77 4.50 11.35 14.28
N ILE A 78 4.72 10.74 13.12
CA ILE A 78 6.01 10.79 12.40
C ILE A 78 6.30 12.23 11.92
N LEU A 79 5.31 12.94 11.40
CA LEU A 79 5.48 14.35 11.03
C LEU A 79 5.92 15.20 12.23
N LYS A 80 5.29 15.04 13.39
CA LYS A 80 5.59 15.79 14.63
C LYS A 80 6.96 15.42 15.22
N SER A 81 7.31 14.15 15.23
CA SER A 81 8.48 13.64 15.96
C SER A 81 9.76 13.54 15.13
N ALA A 82 9.65 13.46 13.80
CA ALA A 82 10.75 13.26 12.88
C ALA A 82 10.76 14.30 11.73
N GLU A 83 9.94 14.09 10.71
CA GLU A 83 10.06 14.77 9.41
C GLU A 83 9.86 16.29 9.48
N LEU A 84 8.90 16.76 10.25
CA LEU A 84 8.57 18.18 10.42
C LEU A 84 8.75 18.64 11.88
N ARG A 85 9.62 17.97 12.64
CA ARG A 85 9.88 18.28 14.04
C ARG A 85 10.24 19.75 14.29
N PRO A 86 11.10 20.43 13.50
CA PRO A 86 11.37 21.84 13.68
C PRO A 86 10.11 22.71 13.55
N PHE A 87 9.26 22.41 12.58
CA PHE A 87 7.99 23.10 12.40
C PHE A 87 6.98 22.83 13.52
N TYR A 88 6.95 21.59 14.02
CA TYR A 88 6.10 21.26 15.17
C TYR A 88 6.52 22.03 16.44
N ALA A 89 7.81 22.23 16.63
CA ALA A 89 8.31 23.05 17.74
C ALA A 89 7.89 24.52 17.60
N LEU A 90 7.83 25.06 16.39
CA LEU A 90 7.39 26.44 16.12
C LEU A 90 5.87 26.61 16.20
N TYR A 91 5.12 25.66 15.64
CA TYR A 91 3.68 25.76 15.45
C TYR A 91 2.90 24.54 15.94
N PRO A 92 3.02 24.12 17.22
CA PRO A 92 2.39 22.89 17.69
C PRO A 92 0.87 22.87 17.48
N GLY A 93 0.22 24.04 17.59
CA GLY A 93 -1.23 24.18 17.41
C GLY A 93 -1.73 24.02 15.97
N LYS A 94 -0.84 24.05 14.95
CA LYS A 94 -1.24 23.80 13.56
C LYS A 94 -1.40 22.32 13.25
N PHE A 95 -0.70 21.43 13.99
CA PHE A 95 -0.60 20.01 13.66
C PHE A 95 -1.77 19.19 14.20
N ASN A 96 -2.44 18.48 13.31
CA ASN A 96 -3.57 17.62 13.66
C ASN A 96 -3.61 16.39 12.74
N ASN A 97 -4.52 15.43 13.02
CA ASN A 97 -4.74 14.25 12.19
C ASN A 97 -6.10 14.31 11.51
N LYS A 98 -6.12 14.00 10.22
CA LYS A 98 -7.33 13.75 9.44
C LYS A 98 -7.13 12.46 8.65
N THR A 99 -7.41 11.32 9.29
CA THR A 99 -7.29 10.03 8.62
C THR A 99 -8.11 10.02 7.33
N ASN A 100 -7.47 9.65 6.23
CA ASN A 100 -8.11 9.58 4.92
C ASN A 100 -9.36 8.70 4.94
N GLY A 101 -10.21 8.93 3.98
CA GLY A 101 -11.37 8.12 3.70
C GLY A 101 -11.62 7.94 2.21
N VAL A 102 -12.50 7.02 1.89
CA VAL A 102 -12.93 6.69 0.53
C VAL A 102 -14.43 6.81 0.42
N THR A 103 -14.94 7.17 -0.76
CA THR A 103 -16.39 7.20 -0.97
C THR A 103 -16.94 5.78 -1.12
N LEU A 104 -17.75 5.36 -0.15
CA LEU A 104 -18.41 4.05 -0.18
C LEU A 104 -19.43 3.94 -1.31
N ARG A 105 -19.98 5.06 -1.81
CA ARG A 105 -20.85 5.10 -2.99
C ARG A 105 -20.19 4.50 -4.23
N ARG A 106 -18.89 4.77 -4.44
CA ARG A 106 -18.13 4.15 -5.54
C ARG A 106 -17.53 2.81 -5.13
N TRP A 107 -16.79 2.77 -4.00
CA TRP A 107 -15.89 1.68 -3.66
C TRP A 107 -16.54 0.52 -2.91
N LEU A 108 -17.86 0.60 -2.66
CA LEU A 108 -18.69 -0.48 -2.16
C LEU A 108 -19.97 -0.58 -3.00
N GLU A 109 -20.82 0.43 -3.00
CA GLU A 109 -22.14 0.38 -3.61
C GLU A 109 -22.09 0.16 -5.13
N ALA A 110 -21.38 1.01 -5.87
CA ALA A 110 -21.30 0.92 -7.32
C ALA A 110 -20.45 -0.24 -7.83
N CYS A 111 -19.30 -0.52 -7.19
CA CYS A 111 -18.39 -1.56 -7.68
C CYS A 111 -18.76 -2.97 -7.23
N ASN A 112 -19.60 -3.12 -6.17
CA ASN A 112 -20.00 -4.43 -5.63
C ASN A 112 -21.50 -4.47 -5.26
N PRO A 113 -22.40 -4.42 -6.24
CA PRO A 113 -23.84 -4.38 -5.98
C PRO A 113 -24.36 -5.63 -5.26
N ASP A 114 -23.74 -6.80 -5.48
CA ASP A 114 -24.15 -8.05 -4.80
C ASP A 114 -23.83 -7.98 -3.30
N LEU A 115 -22.66 -7.43 -2.93
CA LEU A 115 -22.31 -7.19 -1.54
C LEU A 115 -23.23 -6.13 -0.91
N THR A 116 -23.54 -5.08 -1.66
CA THR A 116 -24.49 -4.03 -1.25
C THR A 116 -25.86 -4.63 -0.93
N ALA A 117 -26.40 -5.49 -1.80
CA ALA A 117 -27.67 -6.16 -1.58
C ALA A 117 -27.65 -7.10 -0.35
N LEU A 118 -26.52 -7.77 -0.10
CA LEU A 118 -26.34 -8.57 1.12
C LEU A 118 -26.39 -7.71 2.37
N ILE A 119 -25.65 -6.58 2.38
CA ILE A 119 -25.62 -5.63 3.50
C ILE A 119 -27.03 -5.06 3.75
N ASP A 120 -27.72 -4.61 2.70
CA ASP A 120 -29.09 -4.08 2.81
C ASP A 120 -30.06 -5.12 3.39
N GLY A 121 -29.92 -6.37 2.99
CA GLY A 121 -30.73 -7.47 3.53
C GLY A 121 -30.46 -7.75 5.01
N CYS A 122 -29.26 -7.44 5.52
CA CYS A 122 -28.89 -7.65 6.91
C CYS A 122 -29.24 -6.46 7.82
N ILE A 123 -28.94 -5.23 7.41
CA ILE A 123 -29.01 -4.03 8.26
C ILE A 123 -29.82 -2.88 7.69
N GLY A 124 -30.46 -3.07 6.53
CA GLY A 124 -31.16 -2.01 5.80
C GLY A 124 -30.18 -1.04 5.12
N ASP A 125 -30.71 -0.01 4.46
CA ASP A 125 -29.96 0.92 3.62
C ASP A 125 -29.38 2.14 4.36
N GLY A 126 -29.65 2.26 5.67
CA GLY A 126 -29.28 3.43 6.47
C GLY A 126 -27.76 3.71 6.55
N TRP A 127 -26.94 2.70 6.30
CA TRP A 127 -25.48 2.83 6.25
C TRP A 127 -24.99 3.77 5.13
N ARG A 128 -25.78 3.99 4.09
CA ARG A 128 -25.43 4.95 3.01
C ARG A 128 -25.39 6.39 3.50
N ARG A 129 -26.23 6.72 4.50
CA ARG A 129 -26.26 8.05 5.14
C ARG A 129 -25.33 8.12 6.35
N ASP A 130 -25.24 7.03 7.07
CA ASP A 130 -24.38 6.88 8.25
C ASP A 130 -23.52 5.61 8.13
N PRO A 131 -22.31 5.71 7.53
CA PRO A 131 -21.43 4.57 7.33
C PRO A 131 -21.02 3.85 8.62
N ALA A 132 -21.10 4.48 9.80
CA ALA A 132 -20.81 3.82 11.07
C ALA A 132 -21.77 2.64 11.32
N ARG A 133 -22.98 2.67 10.75
CA ARG A 133 -23.95 1.58 10.86
C ARG A 133 -23.51 0.28 10.22
N LEU A 134 -22.46 0.27 9.38
CA LEU A 134 -21.86 -0.99 8.90
C LEU A 134 -21.43 -1.89 10.06
N GLU A 135 -21.07 -1.33 11.22
CA GLU A 135 -20.74 -2.14 12.41
C GLU A 135 -21.88 -3.06 12.87
N GLU A 136 -23.13 -2.75 12.54
CA GLU A 136 -24.28 -3.61 12.83
C GLU A 136 -24.16 -5.00 12.17
N LEU A 137 -23.32 -5.15 11.13
CA LEU A 137 -23.05 -6.45 10.50
C LEU A 137 -22.36 -7.43 11.45
N GLU A 138 -21.63 -6.99 12.48
CA GLU A 138 -20.91 -7.88 13.39
C GLU A 138 -21.85 -8.89 14.10
N ARG A 139 -23.12 -8.55 14.30
CA ARG A 139 -24.12 -9.47 14.88
C ARG A 139 -24.35 -10.73 14.03
N TYR A 140 -23.95 -10.70 12.75
CA TYR A 140 -24.06 -11.83 11.82
C TYR A 140 -22.74 -12.61 11.70
N ALA A 141 -21.72 -12.32 12.52
CA ALA A 141 -20.41 -12.96 12.42
C ALA A 141 -20.45 -14.49 12.68
N HIS A 142 -21.54 -14.99 13.25
CA HIS A 142 -21.78 -16.43 13.49
C HIS A 142 -23.03 -16.95 12.76
N ASP A 143 -23.60 -16.18 11.85
CA ASP A 143 -24.73 -16.60 11.03
C ASP A 143 -24.22 -17.33 9.78
N ALA A 144 -24.38 -18.66 9.77
CA ALA A 144 -23.88 -19.50 8.68
C ALA A 144 -24.50 -19.17 7.31
N GLN A 145 -25.76 -18.70 7.28
CA GLN A 145 -26.41 -18.31 6.02
C GLN A 145 -25.82 -17.03 5.47
N VAL A 146 -25.60 -16.03 6.32
CA VAL A 146 -24.98 -14.76 5.91
C VAL A 146 -23.52 -15.01 5.47
N LEU A 147 -22.76 -15.79 6.21
CA LEU A 147 -21.38 -16.14 5.86
C LEU A 147 -21.29 -16.90 4.52
N SER A 148 -22.18 -17.87 4.29
CA SER A 148 -22.24 -18.60 3.02
C SER A 148 -22.60 -17.68 1.85
N ARG A 149 -23.55 -16.78 2.03
CA ARG A 149 -23.93 -15.78 1.00
C ARG A 149 -22.77 -14.81 0.72
N LEU A 150 -22.02 -14.41 1.75
CA LEU A 150 -20.84 -13.55 1.58
C LEU A 150 -19.75 -14.24 0.73
N LEU A 151 -19.52 -15.53 0.96
CA LEU A 151 -18.59 -16.32 0.12
C LEU A 151 -19.09 -16.43 -1.32
N ALA A 152 -20.40 -16.62 -1.54
CA ALA A 152 -20.97 -16.67 -2.88
C ALA A 152 -20.84 -15.32 -3.63
N VAL A 153 -21.05 -14.20 -2.93
CA VAL A 153 -20.80 -12.85 -3.46
C VAL A 153 -19.35 -12.69 -3.89
N LYS A 154 -18.39 -13.12 -3.05
CA LYS A 154 -16.96 -13.07 -3.38
C LYS A 154 -16.65 -13.91 -4.62
N GLN A 155 -17.16 -15.13 -4.68
CA GLN A 155 -16.95 -16.03 -5.81
C GLN A 155 -17.48 -15.42 -7.12
N SER A 156 -18.69 -14.88 -7.11
CA SER A 156 -19.27 -14.19 -8.28
C SER A 156 -18.42 -12.98 -8.73
N ALA A 157 -17.85 -12.21 -7.78
CA ALA A 157 -16.95 -11.11 -8.11
C ALA A 157 -15.65 -11.59 -8.77
N LYS A 158 -15.08 -12.72 -8.33
CA LYS A 158 -13.90 -13.34 -8.94
C LYS A 158 -14.18 -13.84 -10.35
N GLU A 159 -15.31 -14.50 -10.57
CA GLU A 159 -15.73 -14.98 -11.90
C GLU A 159 -15.90 -13.80 -12.88
N ARG A 160 -16.55 -12.71 -12.46
CA ARG A 160 -16.68 -11.49 -13.28
C ARG A 160 -15.33 -10.88 -13.62
N PHE A 161 -14.41 -10.84 -12.64
CA PHE A 161 -13.07 -10.31 -12.88
C PHE A 161 -12.29 -11.19 -13.85
N CYS A 162 -12.33 -12.52 -13.71
CA CYS A 162 -11.70 -13.48 -14.65
C CYS A 162 -12.21 -13.28 -16.07
N GLY A 163 -13.53 -13.15 -16.26
CA GLY A 163 -14.13 -12.86 -17.55
C GLY A 163 -13.59 -11.57 -18.17
N PHE A 164 -13.59 -10.51 -17.38
CA PHE A 164 -13.07 -9.22 -17.83
C PHE A 164 -11.57 -9.24 -18.17
N LEU A 165 -10.76 -9.91 -17.36
CA LEU A 165 -9.32 -10.02 -17.62
C LEU A 165 -9.03 -10.83 -18.90
N ARG A 166 -9.78 -11.91 -19.10
CA ARG A 166 -9.71 -12.71 -20.33
C ARG A 166 -10.05 -11.90 -21.57
N GLU A 167 -11.14 -11.13 -21.52
CA GLU A 167 -11.54 -10.27 -22.65
C GLU A 167 -10.54 -9.13 -22.91
N ALA A 168 -10.01 -8.52 -21.86
CA ALA A 168 -9.15 -7.33 -21.99
C ALA A 168 -7.68 -7.65 -22.30
N GLN A 169 -7.15 -8.79 -21.79
CA GLN A 169 -5.72 -9.11 -21.87
C GLN A 169 -5.44 -10.55 -22.37
N GLY A 170 -6.46 -11.36 -22.62
CA GLY A 170 -6.29 -12.77 -23.01
C GLY A 170 -5.75 -13.67 -21.89
N VAL A 171 -5.76 -13.20 -20.64
CA VAL A 171 -5.25 -13.94 -19.47
C VAL A 171 -6.38 -14.72 -18.82
N ASP A 172 -6.23 -16.02 -18.73
CA ASP A 172 -7.20 -16.93 -18.13
C ASP A 172 -6.77 -17.31 -16.70
N LEU A 173 -7.64 -17.05 -15.72
CA LEU A 173 -7.40 -17.34 -14.31
C LEU A 173 -8.47 -18.26 -13.76
N ASP A 174 -8.10 -19.05 -12.74
CA ASP A 174 -9.00 -19.88 -11.97
C ASP A 174 -9.67 -19.05 -10.86
N PRO A 175 -11.00 -18.82 -10.91
CA PRO A 175 -11.72 -18.08 -9.86
C PRO A 175 -11.77 -18.82 -8.53
N ASP A 176 -11.45 -20.12 -8.47
CA ASP A 176 -11.39 -20.88 -7.22
C ASP A 176 -10.04 -20.75 -6.50
N SER A 177 -9.02 -20.22 -7.17
CA SER A 177 -7.72 -19.94 -6.56
C SER A 177 -7.81 -18.77 -5.56
N ILE A 178 -6.88 -18.68 -4.61
CA ILE A 178 -6.80 -17.53 -3.68
C ILE A 178 -6.28 -16.32 -4.46
N PHE A 179 -7.05 -15.21 -4.46
CA PHE A 179 -6.64 -13.96 -5.10
C PHE A 179 -5.86 -13.08 -4.11
N ASP A 180 -4.55 -13.11 -4.25
CA ASP A 180 -3.60 -12.29 -3.51
C ASP A 180 -3.27 -11.04 -4.32
N VAL A 181 -3.68 -9.86 -3.85
CA VAL A 181 -3.80 -8.66 -4.67
C VAL A 181 -2.92 -7.53 -4.15
N GLN A 182 -1.97 -7.08 -4.98
CA GLN A 182 -1.14 -5.89 -4.75
C GLN A 182 -1.34 -4.87 -5.87
N ILE A 183 -2.26 -3.93 -5.66
CA ILE A 183 -2.65 -2.90 -6.64
C ILE A 183 -2.34 -1.50 -6.12
N LYS A 184 -1.22 -0.94 -6.55
CA LYS A 184 -0.73 0.39 -6.15
C LYS A 184 0.37 0.86 -7.11
N ARG A 185 0.63 2.18 -7.15
CA ARG A 185 1.77 2.71 -7.92
C ARG A 185 3.02 1.89 -7.62
N LEU A 186 3.83 1.63 -8.64
CA LEU A 186 5.09 0.94 -8.41
C LEU A 186 6.12 1.91 -7.84
N HIS A 187 6.61 1.56 -6.68
CA HIS A 187 7.69 2.25 -5.99
C HIS A 187 8.37 1.27 -5.03
N GLU A 188 9.69 1.35 -4.91
CA GLU A 188 10.47 0.41 -4.09
C GLU A 188 10.00 0.37 -2.63
N TYR A 189 9.54 1.51 -2.03
CA TYR A 189 9.04 1.51 -0.65
C TYR A 189 7.74 0.71 -0.45
N LYS A 190 6.96 0.51 -1.53
CA LYS A 190 5.75 -0.34 -1.52
C LYS A 190 6.07 -1.83 -1.61
N ARG A 191 7.31 -2.15 -1.85
CA ARG A 191 7.96 -3.46 -1.79
C ARG A 191 7.32 -4.53 -2.68
N GLN A 192 6.87 -4.15 -3.91
CA GLN A 192 6.41 -5.12 -4.90
C GLN A 192 7.50 -6.16 -5.23
N GLN A 193 8.78 -5.78 -5.17
CA GLN A 193 9.92 -6.69 -5.28
C GLN A 193 9.92 -7.77 -4.18
N MET A 194 9.49 -7.45 -2.96
CA MET A 194 9.39 -8.44 -1.88
C MET A 194 8.27 -9.46 -2.16
N ASN A 195 7.13 -9.02 -2.71
CA ASN A 195 6.08 -9.92 -3.15
C ASN A 195 6.53 -10.77 -4.37
N ALA A 196 7.31 -10.21 -5.29
CA ALA A 196 7.92 -10.97 -6.38
C ALA A 196 8.90 -12.04 -5.86
N LEU A 197 9.69 -11.75 -4.81
CA LEU A 197 10.51 -12.77 -4.14
C LEU A 197 9.68 -13.86 -3.45
N TYR A 198 8.50 -13.51 -2.94
CA TYR A 198 7.56 -14.52 -2.45
C TYR A 198 7.06 -15.44 -3.57
N VAL A 199 6.79 -14.88 -4.75
CA VAL A 199 6.45 -15.71 -5.93
C VAL A 199 7.60 -16.66 -6.28
N VAL A 200 8.84 -16.20 -6.27
CA VAL A 200 10.03 -17.06 -6.43
C VAL A 200 10.06 -18.16 -5.36
N HIS A 201 9.80 -17.81 -4.10
CA HIS A 201 9.74 -18.79 -3.01
C HIS A 201 8.69 -19.87 -3.30
N GLN A 202 7.47 -19.52 -3.66
CA GLN A 202 6.42 -20.49 -3.98
C GLN A 202 6.76 -21.33 -5.20
N TYR A 203 7.33 -20.74 -6.25
CA TYR A 203 7.81 -21.46 -7.41
C TYR A 203 8.80 -22.56 -7.01
N LEU A 204 9.81 -22.21 -6.22
CA LEU A 204 10.83 -23.16 -5.77
C LEU A 204 10.28 -24.23 -4.81
N GLU A 205 9.29 -23.89 -3.97
CA GLU A 205 8.63 -24.86 -3.09
C GLU A 205 7.84 -25.90 -3.91
N ILE A 206 7.07 -25.44 -4.90
CA ILE A 206 6.32 -26.33 -5.79
C ILE A 206 7.26 -27.24 -6.57
N LYS A 207 8.33 -26.72 -7.15
CA LYS A 207 9.37 -27.52 -7.84
C LYS A 207 10.05 -28.54 -6.92
N ALA A 208 10.07 -28.29 -5.63
CA ALA A 208 10.56 -29.24 -4.62
C ALA A 208 9.46 -30.21 -4.12
N GLY A 209 8.26 -30.22 -4.74
CA GLY A 209 7.15 -31.09 -4.36
C GLY A 209 6.33 -30.64 -3.15
N ARG A 210 6.58 -29.42 -2.62
CA ARG A 210 5.81 -28.83 -1.51
C ARG A 210 4.70 -27.95 -2.05
N LEU A 211 3.55 -28.57 -2.29
CA LEU A 211 2.40 -27.90 -2.89
C LEU A 211 1.63 -27.07 -1.85
N PRO A 212 1.05 -25.91 -2.25
CA PRO A 212 0.09 -25.19 -1.40
C PRO A 212 -1.21 -26.01 -1.27
N GLU A 213 -1.96 -25.77 -0.20
CA GLU A 213 -3.24 -26.45 0.04
C GLU A 213 -4.31 -26.08 -1.01
N ARG A 214 -4.20 -24.90 -1.59
CA ARG A 214 -5.06 -24.37 -2.65
C ARG A 214 -4.23 -23.59 -3.67
N PRO A 215 -4.67 -23.56 -4.92
CA PRO A 215 -4.03 -22.70 -5.92
C PRO A 215 -4.05 -21.23 -5.50
N VAL A 216 -2.98 -20.51 -5.82
CA VAL A 216 -2.81 -19.09 -5.50
C VAL A 216 -2.59 -18.31 -6.79
N THR A 217 -3.33 -17.21 -6.95
CA THR A 217 -3.15 -16.24 -8.02
C THR A 217 -2.68 -14.93 -7.44
N VAL A 218 -1.44 -14.55 -7.74
CA VAL A 218 -0.86 -13.27 -7.32
C VAL A 218 -1.14 -12.23 -8.41
N LEU A 219 -1.93 -11.22 -8.05
CA LEU A 219 -2.38 -10.17 -8.95
C LEU A 219 -1.67 -8.85 -8.66
N PHE A 220 -0.85 -8.41 -9.63
CA PHE A 220 -0.22 -7.11 -9.57
C PHE A 220 -0.95 -6.11 -10.46
N GLY A 221 -1.11 -4.90 -9.97
CA GLY A 221 -1.59 -3.77 -10.77
C GLY A 221 -0.81 -2.53 -10.41
N ALA A 222 0.03 -2.06 -11.34
CA ALA A 222 0.93 -0.95 -11.08
C ALA A 222 1.28 -0.17 -12.35
N LYS A 223 1.73 1.07 -12.15
CA LYS A 223 2.40 1.90 -13.16
C LYS A 223 3.63 2.54 -12.54
N ALA A 224 4.74 2.57 -13.28
CA ALA A 224 5.96 3.27 -12.90
C ALA A 224 5.99 4.67 -13.50
N ALA A 225 6.60 5.62 -12.77
CA ALA A 225 6.94 6.91 -13.37
C ALA A 225 7.95 6.69 -14.53
N PRO A 226 7.84 7.44 -15.64
CA PRO A 226 8.68 7.21 -16.83
C PRO A 226 10.19 7.25 -16.57
N ALA A 227 10.65 8.09 -15.65
CA ALA A 227 12.06 8.22 -15.29
C ALA A 227 12.54 7.21 -14.22
N TYR A 228 11.62 6.46 -13.59
CA TYR A 228 11.97 5.57 -12.47
C TYR A 228 12.43 4.20 -13.00
N VAL A 229 13.72 4.09 -13.29
CA VAL A 229 14.32 2.90 -13.92
C VAL A 229 14.17 1.66 -13.06
N MET A 230 14.46 1.74 -11.74
CA MET A 230 14.35 0.58 -10.85
C MET A 230 12.91 0.04 -10.77
N ALA A 231 11.91 0.92 -10.75
CA ALA A 231 10.51 0.51 -10.83
C ALA A 231 10.19 -0.29 -12.10
N LYS A 232 10.80 0.07 -13.23
CA LYS A 232 10.66 -0.70 -14.49
C LYS A 232 11.33 -2.07 -14.40
N HIS A 233 12.46 -2.19 -13.71
CA HIS A 233 13.12 -3.47 -13.49
C HIS A 233 12.26 -4.39 -12.60
N ILE A 234 11.56 -3.85 -11.62
CA ILE A 234 10.61 -4.61 -10.79
C ILE A 234 9.43 -5.10 -11.63
N ILE A 235 8.85 -4.26 -12.50
CA ILE A 235 7.79 -4.68 -13.44
C ILE A 235 8.33 -5.80 -14.35
N HIS A 236 9.54 -5.64 -14.88
CA HIS A 236 10.16 -6.63 -15.72
C HIS A 236 10.29 -7.98 -15.02
N LEU A 237 10.77 -8.02 -13.78
CA LEU A 237 10.81 -9.24 -12.96
C LEU A 237 9.42 -9.88 -12.82
N ILE A 238 8.38 -9.11 -12.51
CA ILE A 238 7.01 -9.62 -12.37
C ILE A 238 6.53 -10.27 -13.69
N LEU A 239 6.79 -9.63 -14.82
CA LEU A 239 6.44 -10.17 -16.13
C LEU A 239 7.24 -11.42 -16.48
N CYS A 240 8.52 -11.49 -16.13
CA CYS A 240 9.34 -12.70 -16.28
C CYS A 240 8.79 -13.87 -15.44
N LEU A 241 8.39 -13.59 -14.19
CA LEU A 241 7.78 -14.61 -13.32
C LEU A 241 6.42 -15.07 -13.85
N GLN A 242 5.60 -14.16 -14.38
CA GLN A 242 4.35 -14.52 -15.07
C GLN A 242 4.63 -15.47 -16.24
N ALA A 243 5.57 -15.14 -17.11
CA ALA A 243 5.92 -15.96 -18.27
C ALA A 243 6.55 -17.31 -17.86
N LEU A 244 7.42 -17.32 -16.83
CA LEU A 244 8.03 -18.54 -16.31
C LEU A 244 6.96 -19.53 -15.83
N ILE A 245 6.05 -19.05 -14.99
CA ILE A 245 5.00 -19.88 -14.35
C ILE A 245 3.99 -20.36 -15.39
N GLU A 246 3.61 -19.50 -16.35
CA GLU A 246 2.66 -19.86 -17.41
C GLU A 246 3.17 -21.03 -18.26
N ASN A 247 4.49 -21.10 -18.48
CA ASN A 247 5.13 -22.13 -19.29
C ASN A 247 5.63 -23.36 -18.49
N ASP A 248 5.42 -23.39 -17.16
CA ASP A 248 5.81 -24.51 -16.33
C ASP A 248 4.57 -25.35 -15.93
N PRO A 249 4.36 -26.54 -16.56
CA PRO A 249 3.18 -27.37 -16.33
C PRO A 249 3.11 -27.98 -14.91
N GLU A 250 4.23 -28.02 -14.17
CA GLU A 250 4.25 -28.51 -12.79
C GLU A 250 3.79 -27.40 -11.83
N VAL A 251 4.07 -26.14 -12.13
CA VAL A 251 3.81 -24.99 -11.24
C VAL A 251 2.48 -24.32 -11.57
N ARG A 252 2.15 -24.17 -12.84
CA ARG A 252 0.97 -23.46 -13.32
C ARG A 252 -0.36 -23.86 -12.66
N PRO A 253 -0.63 -25.12 -12.33
CA PRO A 253 -1.87 -25.51 -11.64
C PRO A 253 -1.99 -24.98 -10.22
N TRP A 254 -0.88 -24.61 -9.57
CA TRP A 254 -0.80 -24.25 -8.16
C TRP A 254 -0.51 -22.77 -7.93
N LEU A 255 0.18 -22.14 -8.86
CA LEU A 255 0.59 -20.75 -8.75
C LEU A 255 0.35 -20.05 -10.09
N ARG A 256 -0.27 -18.90 -10.05
CA ARG A 256 -0.42 -18.00 -11.21
C ARG A 256 0.04 -16.60 -10.82
N VAL A 257 0.59 -15.89 -11.78
CA VAL A 257 0.91 -14.46 -11.65
C VAL A 257 0.26 -13.73 -12.80
N ALA A 258 -0.40 -12.63 -12.52
CA ALA A 258 -0.91 -11.76 -13.57
C ALA A 258 -0.64 -10.30 -13.23
N MET A 259 -0.06 -9.59 -14.20
CA MET A 259 0.12 -8.14 -14.16
C MET A 259 -1.01 -7.47 -14.94
N VAL A 260 -1.83 -6.69 -14.25
CA VAL A 260 -2.90 -5.92 -14.91
C VAL A 260 -2.29 -4.73 -15.65
N GLU A 261 -2.46 -4.71 -16.97
CA GLU A 261 -1.92 -3.67 -17.84
C GLU A 261 -2.64 -2.33 -17.61
N ASN A 262 -1.86 -1.26 -17.64
CA ASN A 262 -2.37 0.11 -17.52
C ASN A 262 -3.37 0.28 -16.36
N TYR A 263 -3.06 -0.30 -15.19
CA TYR A 263 -3.92 -0.23 -14.01
C TYR A 263 -4.46 1.18 -13.75
N ASN A 264 -5.77 1.28 -13.63
CA ASN A 264 -6.53 2.53 -13.47
C ASN A 264 -7.81 2.29 -12.65
N VAL A 265 -8.66 3.31 -12.52
CA VAL A 265 -9.90 3.24 -11.73
C VAL A 265 -10.85 2.15 -12.24
N THR A 266 -10.97 1.97 -13.54
CA THR A 266 -11.85 0.92 -14.13
C THR A 266 -11.41 -0.48 -13.72
N TRP A 267 -10.09 -0.76 -13.75
CA TRP A 267 -9.53 -2.00 -13.23
C TRP A 267 -9.76 -2.15 -11.73
N ALA A 268 -9.56 -1.06 -10.97
CA ALA A 268 -9.75 -1.06 -9.53
C ALA A 268 -11.18 -1.45 -9.13
N GLU A 269 -12.18 -0.87 -9.79
CA GLU A 269 -13.60 -1.15 -9.53
C GLU A 269 -13.98 -2.62 -9.76
N ARG A 270 -13.26 -3.33 -10.63
CA ARG A 270 -13.50 -4.75 -10.93
C ARG A 270 -12.68 -5.70 -10.06
N LEU A 271 -11.42 -5.32 -9.79
CA LEU A 271 -10.50 -6.18 -9.06
C LEU A 271 -10.69 -6.11 -7.53
N ILE A 272 -11.02 -4.95 -6.98
CA ILE A 272 -11.20 -4.78 -5.53
C ILE A 272 -12.27 -5.73 -4.96
N PRO A 273 -13.47 -5.89 -5.57
CA PRO A 273 -14.44 -6.86 -5.10
C PRO A 273 -13.94 -8.32 -5.13
N ALA A 274 -13.07 -8.65 -6.08
CA ALA A 274 -12.55 -10.01 -6.29
C ALA A 274 -11.41 -10.40 -5.36
N ALA A 275 -10.76 -9.45 -4.67
CA ALA A 275 -9.60 -9.71 -3.83
C ALA A 275 -9.93 -10.53 -2.57
N ASP A 276 -9.15 -11.56 -2.29
CA ASP A 276 -9.21 -12.32 -1.03
C ASP A 276 -8.22 -11.74 -0.01
N ILE A 277 -6.99 -11.47 -0.45
CA ILE A 277 -5.91 -10.88 0.36
C ILE A 277 -5.54 -9.52 -0.20
N SER A 278 -5.42 -8.55 0.68
CA SER A 278 -5.01 -7.18 0.39
C SER A 278 -3.56 -6.96 0.82
N GLU A 279 -2.63 -6.92 -0.14
CA GLU A 279 -1.20 -6.72 0.11
C GLU A 279 -0.88 -5.25 0.40
N GLN A 280 -0.56 -4.96 1.66
CA GLN A 280 -0.28 -3.62 2.18
C GLN A 280 1.08 -3.59 2.88
N ILE A 281 2.12 -3.98 2.14
CA ILE A 281 3.43 -4.35 2.64
C ILE A 281 4.50 -3.26 2.51
N SER A 282 4.11 -1.99 2.44
CA SER A 282 5.04 -0.86 2.42
C SER A 282 6.01 -0.91 3.61
N LEU A 283 7.24 -0.43 3.43
CA LEU A 283 8.16 -0.30 4.55
C LEU A 283 7.56 0.64 5.60
N ALA A 284 7.52 0.19 6.85
CA ALA A 284 6.96 0.98 7.94
C ALA A 284 7.64 2.35 8.03
N SER A 285 6.88 3.39 8.28
CA SER A 285 7.25 4.81 8.24
C SER A 285 7.31 5.46 6.84
N LYS A 286 6.89 4.79 5.76
CA LYS A 286 6.99 5.38 4.41
C LYS A 286 5.64 5.62 3.72
N GLU A 287 4.62 4.84 4.02
CA GLU A 287 3.26 5.08 3.53
C GLU A 287 2.54 6.08 4.44
N ALA A 288 2.10 7.21 3.91
CA ALA A 288 1.41 8.22 4.73
C ALA A 288 0.06 7.70 5.25
N SER A 289 -0.71 7.04 4.42
CA SER A 289 -2.01 6.45 4.76
C SER A 289 -2.30 5.19 3.94
N GLY A 290 -2.25 5.32 2.62
CA GLY A 290 -2.91 4.40 1.71
C GLY A 290 -4.43 4.67 1.68
N THR A 291 -5.06 4.33 0.57
CA THR A 291 -6.51 4.31 0.40
C THR A 291 -6.99 3.02 -0.27
N GLY A 292 -6.10 2.30 -0.93
CA GLY A 292 -6.37 0.96 -1.47
C GLY A 292 -6.73 -0.04 -0.38
N ASN A 293 -6.04 0.01 0.76
CA ASN A 293 -6.34 -0.78 1.95
C ASN A 293 -7.80 -0.61 2.43
N MET A 294 -8.30 0.63 2.49
CA MET A 294 -9.68 0.94 2.89
C MET A 294 -10.72 0.40 1.90
N LYS A 295 -10.45 0.52 0.60
CA LYS A 295 -11.31 0.02 -0.49
C LYS A 295 -11.40 -1.50 -0.49
N LEU A 296 -10.27 -2.17 -0.35
CA LEU A 296 -10.15 -3.62 -0.26
C LEU A 296 -10.85 -4.15 1.00
N MET A 297 -10.63 -3.49 2.15
CA MET A 297 -11.30 -3.78 3.42
C MET A 297 -12.82 -3.71 3.31
N ALA A 298 -13.36 -2.65 2.69
CA ALA A 298 -14.80 -2.48 2.49
C ALA A 298 -15.42 -3.56 1.59
N ASN A 299 -14.61 -4.25 0.78
CA ASN A 299 -15.00 -5.37 -0.06
C ASN A 299 -14.64 -6.75 0.53
N GLY A 300 -14.27 -6.79 1.81
CA GLY A 300 -14.00 -8.02 2.54
C GLY A 300 -12.66 -8.70 2.20
N ALA A 301 -11.72 -8.01 1.56
CA ALA A 301 -10.36 -8.51 1.47
C ALA A 301 -9.67 -8.42 2.84
N VAL A 302 -8.99 -9.50 3.25
CA VAL A 302 -8.24 -9.52 4.51
C VAL A 302 -6.87 -8.89 4.27
N THR A 303 -6.53 -7.89 5.07
CA THR A 303 -5.24 -7.21 4.93
C THR A 303 -4.10 -8.09 5.41
N LEU A 304 -3.06 -8.22 4.59
CA LEU A 304 -1.73 -8.68 4.95
C LEU A 304 -0.78 -7.49 4.78
N GLY A 305 -0.18 -7.01 5.85
CA GLY A 305 0.60 -5.78 5.76
C GLY A 305 1.44 -5.45 6.97
N THR A 306 2.20 -4.38 6.82
CA THR A 306 2.96 -3.77 7.91
C THR A 306 2.09 -2.81 8.71
N LEU A 307 2.47 -2.55 9.96
CA LEU A 307 1.85 -1.51 10.79
C LEU A 307 2.36 -0.13 10.36
N ASP A 308 1.85 0.33 9.22
CA ASP A 308 2.19 1.62 8.61
C ASP A 308 0.94 2.29 8.02
N GLY A 309 0.95 3.61 7.92
CA GLY A 309 -0.18 4.38 7.43
C GLY A 309 -1.49 3.99 8.12
N ALA A 310 -2.58 3.90 7.37
CA ALA A 310 -3.90 3.53 7.89
C ALA A 310 -4.04 2.04 8.24
N ASN A 311 -3.04 1.19 7.94
CA ASN A 311 -3.08 -0.21 8.40
C ASN A 311 -3.08 -0.31 9.92
N VAL A 312 -2.50 0.68 10.63
CA VAL A 312 -2.53 0.76 12.10
C VAL A 312 -3.97 0.88 12.59
N GLU A 313 -4.73 1.82 12.01
CA GLU A 313 -6.15 1.99 12.37
C GLU A 313 -6.99 0.78 11.94
N ILE A 314 -6.70 0.18 10.76
CA ILE A 314 -7.37 -1.07 10.35
C ILE A 314 -7.15 -2.16 11.39
N ALA A 315 -5.89 -2.39 11.81
CA ALA A 315 -5.56 -3.41 12.81
C ALA A 315 -6.25 -3.18 14.15
N GLN A 316 -6.34 -1.92 14.60
CA GLN A 316 -7.04 -1.54 15.82
C GLN A 316 -8.55 -1.81 15.74
N LEU A 317 -9.15 -1.48 14.60
CA LEU A 317 -10.60 -1.63 14.39
C LEU A 317 -11.03 -3.09 14.26
N VAL A 318 -10.30 -3.90 13.49
CA VAL A 318 -10.71 -5.27 13.20
C VAL A 318 -10.20 -6.27 14.25
N GLY A 319 -9.20 -5.90 15.02
CA GLY A 319 -8.52 -6.77 15.98
C GLY A 319 -7.58 -7.80 15.33
N PRO A 320 -6.64 -8.36 16.10
CA PRO A 320 -5.53 -9.19 15.59
C PRO A 320 -5.98 -10.50 14.92
N GLY A 321 -7.19 -10.96 15.21
CA GLY A 321 -7.77 -12.15 14.58
C GLY A 321 -8.22 -11.95 13.13
N ASN A 322 -8.34 -10.72 12.65
CA ASN A 322 -8.97 -10.39 11.37
C ASN A 322 -8.04 -9.65 10.39
N ILE A 323 -6.75 -9.66 10.68
CA ILE A 323 -5.67 -9.06 9.89
C ILE A 323 -4.40 -9.91 10.05
N TYR A 324 -3.50 -9.86 9.09
CA TYR A 324 -2.17 -10.46 9.16
C TYR A 324 -1.12 -9.37 9.13
N THR A 325 -0.34 -9.23 10.20
CA THR A 325 0.68 -8.17 10.32
C THR A 325 2.07 -8.76 10.49
N PHE A 326 3.06 -8.08 9.93
CA PHE A 326 4.47 -8.43 10.02
C PHE A 326 5.34 -7.19 9.89
N GLY A 327 6.63 -7.36 10.08
CA GLY A 327 7.66 -6.39 9.71
C GLY A 327 8.12 -5.50 10.84
N THR A 328 9.28 -4.92 10.63
CA THR A 328 9.97 -4.06 11.58
C THR A 328 9.18 -2.79 11.87
N PRO A 329 8.95 -2.43 13.15
CA PRO A 329 8.20 -1.23 13.53
C PRO A 329 8.83 0.07 13.03
N SER A 330 8.01 1.07 12.74
CA SER A 330 8.42 2.37 12.17
C SER A 330 9.52 3.07 12.94
N ASN A 331 9.49 3.05 14.27
CA ASN A 331 10.50 3.65 15.11
C ASN A 331 11.88 2.95 15.00
N GLN A 332 11.92 1.66 14.72
CA GLN A 332 13.16 0.94 14.45
C GLN A 332 13.67 1.22 13.05
N VAL A 333 12.78 1.20 12.04
CA VAL A 333 13.12 1.56 10.66
C VAL A 333 13.72 2.97 10.58
N ILE A 334 13.12 3.96 11.24
CA ILE A 334 13.65 5.33 11.29
C ILE A 334 15.07 5.36 11.85
N ARG A 335 15.33 4.63 12.96
CA ARG A 335 16.67 4.53 13.54
C ARG A 335 17.68 3.84 12.63
N MET A 336 17.26 2.88 11.80
CA MET A 336 18.14 2.20 10.85
C MET A 336 18.59 3.08 9.68
N TYR A 337 17.87 4.18 9.42
CA TYR A 337 18.31 5.23 8.48
C TYR A 337 19.21 6.28 9.12
N ASP A 338 19.22 6.39 10.46
CA ASP A 338 20.02 7.40 11.18
C ASP A 338 21.45 6.88 11.41
N ASP A 339 22.43 7.59 10.85
CA ASP A 339 23.86 7.27 11.01
C ASP A 339 24.40 7.45 12.46
N LYS A 340 23.62 8.12 13.32
CA LYS A 340 24.07 8.47 14.70
C LYS A 340 23.86 7.35 15.72
N GLY A 341 23.07 6.33 15.40
CA GLY A 341 22.67 5.28 16.36
C GLY A 341 23.45 3.96 16.31
N GLY A 342 24.40 3.78 15.41
CA GLY A 342 25.24 2.57 15.34
C GLY A 342 24.57 1.30 14.80
N GLN A 343 23.30 1.35 14.38
CA GLN A 343 22.54 0.22 13.81
C GLN A 343 22.08 0.50 12.38
N ARG A 344 22.97 1.05 11.55
CA ARG A 344 22.62 1.31 10.15
C ARG A 344 22.28 0.01 9.43
N TYR A 345 21.18 0.02 8.67
CA TYR A 345 20.81 -1.09 7.79
C TYR A 345 21.88 -1.35 6.73
N ARG A 346 22.25 -2.61 6.55
CA ARG A 346 23.11 -3.10 5.47
C ARG A 346 22.46 -4.33 4.83
N ALA A 347 22.13 -4.23 3.57
CA ALA A 347 21.45 -5.30 2.83
C ALA A 347 22.21 -6.65 2.92
N LEU A 348 23.54 -6.62 2.88
CA LEU A 348 24.37 -7.82 2.96
C LEU A 348 24.20 -8.62 4.25
N ASP A 349 23.89 -7.98 5.37
CA ASP A 349 23.70 -8.66 6.65
C ASP A 349 22.46 -9.60 6.61
N TYR A 350 21.47 -9.27 5.78
CA TYR A 350 20.25 -10.04 5.58
C TYR A 350 20.32 -10.95 4.36
N TYR A 351 21.04 -10.51 3.31
CA TYR A 351 21.23 -11.30 2.09
C TYR A 351 21.87 -12.66 2.37
N HIS A 352 22.86 -12.74 3.28
CA HIS A 352 23.58 -13.97 3.59
C HIS A 352 22.76 -15.02 4.37
N SER A 353 21.50 -14.77 4.71
CA SER A 353 20.60 -15.86 5.08
C SER A 353 20.45 -16.82 3.88
N PRO A 354 20.69 -18.14 4.05
CA PRO A 354 20.63 -19.09 2.94
C PRO A 354 19.31 -19.07 2.17
N LYS A 355 18.20 -18.76 2.87
CA LYS A 355 16.89 -18.62 2.25
C LYS A 355 16.80 -17.36 1.40
N VAL A 356 17.24 -16.23 1.92
CA VAL A 356 17.20 -14.93 1.22
C VAL A 356 18.15 -14.96 0.01
N GLU A 357 19.38 -15.44 0.18
CA GLU A 357 20.37 -15.58 -0.89
C GLU A 357 19.80 -16.40 -2.05
N ARG A 358 19.24 -17.58 -1.76
CA ARG A 358 18.61 -18.44 -2.78
C ARG A 358 17.50 -17.72 -3.58
N LEU A 359 16.69 -16.90 -2.91
CA LEU A 359 15.57 -16.18 -3.54
C LEU A 359 16.08 -15.02 -4.41
N VAL A 360 17.03 -14.25 -3.90
CA VAL A 360 17.60 -13.10 -4.62
C VAL A 360 18.45 -13.60 -5.80
N ASP A 361 19.25 -14.64 -5.62
CA ASP A 361 20.11 -15.19 -6.68
C ASP A 361 19.32 -15.89 -7.80
N PHE A 362 18.07 -16.31 -7.52
CA PHE A 362 17.17 -16.82 -8.53
C PHE A 362 16.92 -15.81 -9.67
N LEU A 363 17.03 -14.51 -9.42
CA LEU A 363 16.93 -13.47 -10.44
C LEU A 363 17.96 -13.67 -11.58
N LEU A 364 19.10 -14.29 -11.26
CA LEU A 364 20.16 -14.62 -12.22
C LEU A 364 20.16 -16.10 -12.64
N SER A 365 19.10 -16.83 -12.34
CA SER A 365 18.96 -18.24 -12.74
C SER A 365 18.83 -18.39 -14.25
N GLY A 366 19.21 -19.56 -14.75
CA GLY A 366 19.05 -19.87 -16.17
C GLY A 366 17.59 -19.84 -16.64
N GLU A 367 16.63 -20.09 -15.74
CA GLU A 367 15.21 -20.01 -15.99
C GLU A 367 14.77 -18.58 -16.34
N LEU A 368 15.13 -17.61 -15.50
CA LEU A 368 14.76 -16.21 -15.71
C LEU A 368 15.58 -15.53 -16.82
N LEU A 369 16.87 -15.83 -16.92
CA LEU A 369 17.74 -15.25 -17.94
C LEU A 369 17.38 -15.68 -19.37
N ARG A 370 16.68 -16.80 -19.56
CA ARG A 370 16.13 -17.19 -20.87
C ARG A 370 14.87 -16.41 -21.27
N ILE A 371 14.20 -15.80 -20.32
CA ILE A 371 12.91 -15.10 -20.53
C ILE A 371 13.12 -13.58 -20.54
N GLY A 372 13.88 -13.07 -19.56
CA GLY A 372 14.02 -11.65 -19.31
C GLY A 372 15.33 -11.06 -19.84
N ASP A 373 15.37 -9.71 -19.86
CA ASP A 373 16.59 -8.97 -20.15
C ASP A 373 17.61 -9.15 -18.99
N PRO A 374 18.79 -9.77 -19.28
CA PRO A 374 19.80 -10.01 -18.27
C PRO A 374 20.32 -8.73 -17.58
N LEU A 375 20.35 -7.59 -18.28
CA LEU A 375 20.81 -6.33 -17.72
C LEU A 375 19.81 -5.78 -16.69
N CYS A 376 18.52 -5.89 -16.97
CA CYS A 376 17.46 -5.50 -16.05
C CYS A 376 17.46 -6.37 -14.78
N LEU A 377 17.54 -7.69 -14.94
CA LEU A 377 17.57 -8.63 -13.83
C LEU A 377 18.84 -8.48 -12.98
N ALA A 378 20.00 -8.30 -13.61
CA ALA A 378 21.26 -8.08 -12.90
C ALA A 378 21.30 -6.73 -12.20
N ALA A 379 20.67 -5.68 -12.73
CA ALA A 379 20.57 -4.39 -12.07
C ALA A 379 19.74 -4.49 -10.79
N LEU A 380 18.58 -5.16 -10.86
CA LEU A 380 17.72 -5.39 -9.69
C LEU A 380 18.42 -6.27 -8.64
N TRP A 381 19.05 -7.37 -9.06
CA TRP A 381 19.84 -8.23 -8.19
C TRP A 381 20.92 -7.46 -7.43
N ARG A 382 21.71 -6.62 -8.15
CA ARG A 382 22.76 -5.80 -7.52
C ARG A 382 22.20 -4.79 -6.53
N ASP A 383 21.08 -4.19 -6.85
CA ASP A 383 20.42 -3.23 -5.96
C ASP A 383 19.93 -3.91 -4.68
N MET A 384 19.22 -5.02 -4.80
CA MET A 384 18.72 -5.78 -3.65
C MET A 384 19.84 -6.29 -2.77
N LYS A 385 20.92 -6.82 -3.35
CA LYS A 385 22.10 -7.31 -2.59
C LYS A 385 22.90 -6.19 -1.93
N GLY A 386 23.07 -5.06 -2.64
CA GLY A 386 24.03 -4.03 -2.22
C GLY A 386 23.42 -2.85 -1.48
N LYS A 387 22.19 -2.48 -1.83
CA LYS A 387 21.51 -1.30 -1.28
C LYS A 387 20.27 -1.65 -0.50
N ASP A 388 19.32 -2.33 -1.15
CA ASP A 388 17.99 -2.63 -0.62
C ASP A 388 17.45 -1.47 0.23
N TRP A 389 17.44 -0.27 -0.37
CA TRP A 389 17.18 0.99 0.34
C TRP A 389 15.89 0.98 1.16
N PHE A 390 14.93 0.18 0.75
CA PHE A 390 13.65 0.03 1.45
C PHE A 390 13.52 -1.29 2.22
N MET A 391 14.64 -1.88 2.62
CA MET A 391 14.74 -2.97 3.60
C MET A 391 13.79 -4.14 3.30
N ALA A 392 13.68 -4.53 2.03
CA ALA A 392 12.85 -5.66 1.64
C ALA A 392 13.41 -6.97 2.22
N LEU A 393 14.74 -7.12 2.26
CA LEU A 393 15.39 -8.32 2.79
C LEU A 393 15.26 -8.46 4.30
N LEU A 394 15.18 -7.32 5.03
CA LEU A 394 14.99 -7.30 6.49
C LEU A 394 13.73 -8.07 6.91
N ASP A 395 12.62 -7.81 6.23
CA ASP A 395 11.30 -8.33 6.59
C ASP A 395 10.89 -9.58 5.77
N LEU A 396 11.69 -10.02 4.78
CA LEU A 396 11.31 -11.03 3.79
C LEU A 396 10.93 -12.38 4.43
N GLU A 397 11.70 -12.86 5.38
CA GLU A 397 11.45 -14.18 5.99
C GLU A 397 10.18 -14.17 6.85
N GLU A 398 9.95 -13.09 7.60
CA GLU A 398 8.72 -12.93 8.37
C GLU A 398 7.50 -12.76 7.44
N TYR A 399 7.64 -11.98 6.37
CA TYR A 399 6.61 -11.84 5.35
C TYR A 399 6.20 -13.19 4.75
N ILE A 400 7.17 -14.03 4.37
CA ILE A 400 6.91 -15.37 3.86
C ILE A 400 6.14 -16.20 4.88
N ALA A 401 6.55 -16.18 6.14
CA ALA A 401 5.92 -16.95 7.21
C ALA A 401 4.46 -16.53 7.44
N VAL A 402 4.21 -15.22 7.55
CA VAL A 402 2.87 -14.67 7.80
C VAL A 402 1.97 -14.84 6.57
N LYS A 403 2.49 -14.69 5.36
CA LYS A 403 1.73 -14.93 4.13
C LYS A 403 1.32 -16.40 4.00
N ASN A 404 2.22 -17.33 4.28
CA ASN A 404 1.90 -18.75 4.32
C ASN A 404 0.84 -19.09 5.38
N GLN A 405 0.85 -18.39 6.53
CA GLN A 405 -0.21 -18.52 7.54
C GLN A 405 -1.57 -18.03 6.99
N ALA A 406 -1.60 -16.88 6.31
CA ALA A 406 -2.83 -16.35 5.72
C ALA A 406 -3.41 -17.29 4.65
N LEU A 407 -2.55 -17.85 3.77
CA LEU A 407 -2.96 -18.78 2.73
C LEU A 407 -3.53 -20.08 3.30
N ARG A 408 -2.91 -20.65 4.35
CA ARG A 408 -3.45 -21.83 5.05
C ARG A 408 -4.79 -21.53 5.72
N ALA A 409 -4.91 -20.38 6.40
CA ALA A 409 -6.14 -19.99 7.07
C ALA A 409 -7.34 -19.81 6.12
N TYR A 410 -7.09 -19.54 4.82
CA TYR A 410 -8.13 -19.48 3.80
C TYR A 410 -8.85 -20.82 3.61
N GLY A 411 -8.22 -21.95 3.94
CA GLY A 411 -8.81 -23.28 3.87
C GLY A 411 -10.05 -23.45 4.75
N ASP A 412 -10.07 -22.84 5.93
CA ASP A 412 -11.25 -22.74 6.80
C ASP A 412 -12.16 -21.61 6.28
N ARG A 413 -13.08 -21.98 5.37
CA ARG A 413 -13.93 -21.02 4.66
C ARG A 413 -14.88 -20.25 5.56
N GLU A 414 -15.39 -20.87 6.63
CA GLU A 414 -16.28 -20.20 7.58
C GLU A 414 -15.52 -19.14 8.39
N THR A 415 -14.38 -19.51 8.96
CA THR A 415 -13.51 -18.57 9.68
C THR A 415 -13.03 -17.45 8.76
N TRP A 416 -12.72 -17.75 7.50
CA TRP A 416 -12.35 -16.73 6.53
C TRP A 416 -13.50 -15.76 6.23
N ALA A 417 -14.72 -16.27 6.02
CA ALA A 417 -15.92 -15.44 5.81
C ALA A 417 -16.19 -14.53 7.01
N ARG A 418 -15.96 -15.01 8.22
CA ARG A 418 -16.08 -14.22 9.46
C ARG A 418 -15.08 -13.05 9.45
N LYS A 419 -13.81 -13.32 9.09
CA LYS A 419 -12.80 -12.24 8.92
C LYS A 419 -13.24 -11.22 7.87
N MET A 420 -13.75 -11.66 6.72
CA MET A 420 -14.29 -10.78 5.68
C MET A 420 -15.40 -9.89 6.23
N LEU A 421 -16.36 -10.47 6.94
CA LEU A 421 -17.50 -9.74 7.50
C LEU A 421 -17.06 -8.66 8.50
N VAL A 422 -16.14 -9.00 9.41
CA VAL A 422 -15.60 -8.04 10.38
C VAL A 422 -14.87 -6.87 9.68
N ASN A 423 -14.09 -7.16 8.64
CA ASN A 423 -13.44 -6.12 7.85
C ASN A 423 -14.47 -5.19 7.20
N ILE A 424 -15.51 -5.73 6.57
CA ILE A 424 -16.59 -4.93 5.98
C ILE A 424 -17.28 -4.09 7.05
N ALA A 425 -17.64 -4.69 8.18
CA ALA A 425 -18.34 -4.01 9.27
C ALA A 425 -17.55 -2.79 9.80
N LYS A 426 -16.25 -2.93 9.96
CA LYS A 426 -15.39 -1.85 10.45
C LYS A 426 -14.98 -0.82 9.40
N SER A 427 -15.27 -1.07 8.11
CA SER A 427 -14.85 -0.18 7.02
C SER A 427 -15.56 1.18 7.01
N GLY A 428 -16.70 1.30 7.68
CA GLY A 428 -17.45 2.56 7.79
C GLY A 428 -16.64 3.71 8.37
N TYR A 429 -15.68 3.42 9.25
CA TYR A 429 -14.74 4.41 9.77
C TYR A 429 -13.97 5.13 8.65
N PHE A 430 -13.63 4.44 7.58
CA PHE A 430 -12.89 5.00 6.45
C PHE A 430 -13.78 5.65 5.38
N SER A 431 -14.97 6.09 5.76
CA SER A 431 -15.83 6.91 4.87
C SER A 431 -15.22 8.29 4.65
N SER A 432 -15.18 8.74 3.39
CA SER A 432 -14.82 10.12 3.06
C SER A 432 -15.78 11.14 3.69
N ASP A 433 -17.04 10.76 3.96
CA ASP A 433 -18.01 11.64 4.59
C ASP A 433 -17.60 11.97 6.04
N ARG A 434 -17.07 10.97 6.79
CA ARG A 434 -16.45 11.22 8.11
C ARG A 434 -15.25 12.15 7.98
N THR A 435 -14.35 11.89 7.03
CA THR A 435 -13.13 12.70 6.85
C THR A 435 -13.48 14.16 6.56
N ILE A 436 -14.40 14.41 5.61
CA ILE A 436 -14.82 15.77 5.25
C ILE A 436 -15.54 16.46 6.40
N ARG A 437 -16.33 15.73 7.17
CA ARG A 437 -16.97 16.29 8.38
C ARG A 437 -15.91 16.76 9.39
N GLN A 438 -14.90 15.95 9.66
CA GLN A 438 -13.81 16.35 10.57
C GLN A 438 -13.02 17.56 10.04
N TYR A 439 -12.75 17.65 8.73
CA TYR A 439 -12.15 18.85 8.14
C TYR A 439 -13.04 20.07 8.36
N ASN A 440 -14.36 19.93 8.17
CA ASN A 440 -15.28 21.04 8.33
C ASN A 440 -15.38 21.50 9.79
N GLU A 441 -15.59 20.58 10.73
CA GLU A 441 -15.76 20.88 12.14
C GLU A 441 -14.51 21.47 12.80
N GLU A 442 -13.34 20.93 12.46
CA GLU A 442 -12.10 21.26 13.16
C GLU A 442 -11.24 22.33 12.46
N ILE A 443 -11.35 22.45 11.12
CA ILE A 443 -10.47 23.31 10.32
C ILE A 443 -11.26 24.39 9.58
N TRP A 444 -12.18 23.99 8.66
CA TRP A 444 -12.82 24.95 7.76
C TRP A 444 -13.94 25.75 8.43
N ARG A 445 -14.71 25.10 9.32
CA ARG A 445 -15.82 25.70 10.07
C ARG A 445 -16.82 26.40 9.16
N LEU A 446 -17.11 25.77 8.02
CA LEU A 446 -18.16 26.22 7.10
C LEU A 446 -19.53 25.88 7.70
N GLY A 447 -20.42 26.88 7.75
CA GLY A 447 -21.78 26.75 8.30
C GLY A 447 -22.68 25.84 7.48
#